data_f1299deaa2c668a2b2e0a8478d48a94a
#
_entry.id   f1299deaa2c668a2b2e0a8478d48a94a
#
_cell.length_a   1.000
_cell.length_b   1.000
_cell.length_c   1.000
_cell.angle_alpha   90.00
_cell.angle_beta   90.00
_cell.angle_gamma   90.00
#
_symmetry.space_group_name_H-M   'P 1'
#
loop_
_entity.id
_entity.type
_entity.pdbx_description
1 polymer ?
#
loop_
_entity_poly.entity_id
_entity_poly.type
_entity_poly.pdbx_seq_one_letter_code
_entity_poly.pdbx_strand_id
1 'polypeptide(L)'
;MVSDEPVTSTISVFLADDNLIVREGVAALLRREKDLEIVGVAEDLDGLLRDAIALAPQVLVTDIRMPPTFQREGIEAAKELRRRHPGTGIVVLSQYDDPDYAV
;
A
#
# COMPACT_ATOMS: atom_id res chain seq x y z
N MET A 1 28.50 -12.12 15.99
CA MET A 1 28.22 -12.03 15.64
C MET A 1 27.79 -11.62 15.17
N VAL A 2 27.57 -11.55 14.97
CA VAL A 2 27.05 -11.35 14.53
C VAL A 2 26.51 -11.08 14.01
N SER A 3 26.22 -11.03 13.90
CA SER A 3 25.65 -11.01 13.40
C SER A 3 25.46 -10.48 12.57
N ASP A 4 25.55 -10.55 12.17
CA ASP A 4 25.40 -10.18 11.28
C ASP A 4 24.44 -10.27 10.63
N GLU A 5 23.76 -10.46 11.07
CA GLU A 5 22.82 -10.62 10.62
C GLU A 5 22.12 -9.80 10.33
N PRO A 6 21.82 -9.81 9.78
CA PRO A 6 21.20 -9.05 9.24
C PRO A 6 20.07 -8.73 9.43
N VAL A 7 19.96 -8.37 9.58
CA VAL A 7 19.15 -8.12 9.65
C VAL A 7 18.29 -8.03 9.11
N THR A 8 17.92 -8.30 9.08
CA THR A 8 17.09 -8.43 8.50
C THR A 8 15.94 -7.98 8.64
N SER A 9 15.67 -6.96 8.96
CA SER A 9 14.36 -6.46 9.01
C SER A 9 13.94 -6.06 7.64
N THR A 10 12.80 -6.61 7.25
CA THR A 10 12.14 -6.21 6.03
C THR A 10 11.12 -5.14 6.38
N ILE A 11 10.76 -4.35 5.37
CA ILE A 11 9.69 -3.36 5.50
C ILE A 11 8.41 -4.01 4.99
N SER A 12 7.39 -4.05 5.84
CA SER A 12 6.12 -4.65 5.46
C SER A 12 5.31 -3.67 4.64
N VAL A 13 4.83 -4.13 3.49
CA VAL A 13 4.11 -3.31 2.53
C VAL A 13 2.74 -3.92 2.28
N PHE A 14 1.71 -3.09 2.35
CA PHE A 14 0.35 -3.48 1.95
C PHE A 14 0.05 -2.75 0.64
N LEU A 15 -0.48 -3.48 -0.34
CA LEU A 15 -0.70 -2.95 -1.68
C LEU A 15 -2.19 -2.97 -2.01
N ALA A 16 -2.74 -1.83 -2.40
CA ALA A 16 -4.15 -1.72 -2.72
C ALA A 16 -4.34 -1.10 -4.10
N ASP A 17 -5.02 -1.82 -4.98
CA ASP A 17 -5.34 -1.37 -6.32
C ASP A 17 -6.43 -2.29 -6.87
N ASP A 18 -7.47 -1.73 -7.47
CA ASP A 18 -8.55 -2.53 -8.02
C ASP A 18 -8.19 -3.14 -9.37
N ASN A 19 -7.17 -2.63 -10.03
CA ASN A 19 -6.73 -3.14 -11.32
C ASN A 19 -5.73 -4.27 -11.11
N LEU A 20 -6.12 -5.47 -11.50
CA LEU A 20 -5.30 -6.65 -11.30
C LEU A 20 -3.94 -6.52 -11.99
N ILE A 21 -3.92 -6.03 -13.21
CA ILE A 21 -2.67 -5.93 -13.96
C ILE A 21 -1.71 -4.96 -13.29
N VAL A 22 -2.21 -3.80 -12.88
CA VAL A 22 -1.38 -2.82 -12.21
C VAL A 22 -0.90 -3.37 -10.87
N ARG A 23 -1.81 -3.98 -10.10
CA ARG A 23 -1.46 -4.53 -8.80
C ARG A 23 -0.38 -5.61 -8.92
N GLU A 24 -0.53 -6.52 -9.88
CA GLU A 24 0.47 -7.56 -10.07
C GLU A 24 1.79 -7.01 -10.58
N GLY A 25 1.74 -5.99 -11.43
CA GLY A 25 2.96 -5.35 -11.92
C GLY A 25 3.73 -4.65 -10.81
N VAL A 26 3.03 -3.89 -9.97
CA VAL A 26 3.67 -3.23 -8.84
C VAL A 26 4.20 -4.26 -7.84
N ALA A 27 3.41 -5.31 -7.58
CA ALA A 27 3.84 -6.36 -6.67
C ALA A 27 5.12 -7.02 -7.17
N ALA A 28 5.21 -7.29 -8.46
CA ALA A 28 6.40 -7.90 -9.03
C ALA A 28 7.63 -6.99 -8.86
N LEU A 29 7.46 -5.70 -9.07
CA LEU A 29 8.56 -4.77 -8.87
C LEU A 29 9.01 -4.71 -7.41
N LEU A 30 8.06 -4.67 -6.49
CA LEU A 30 8.38 -4.62 -5.07
C LEU A 30 9.06 -5.90 -4.60
N ARG A 31 8.65 -7.05 -5.13
CA ARG A 31 9.25 -8.33 -4.75
C ARG A 31 10.69 -8.49 -5.19
N ARG A 32 11.15 -7.66 -6.12
CA ARG A 32 12.54 -7.68 -6.52
C ARG A 32 13.46 -7.09 -5.46
N GLU A 33 12.90 -6.37 -4.51
CA GLU A 33 13.69 -5.75 -3.44
C GLU A 33 13.70 -6.69 -2.23
N LYS A 34 14.87 -7.03 -1.77
CA LYS A 34 15.01 -7.95 -0.64
C LYS A 34 14.50 -7.37 0.66
N ASP A 35 14.50 -6.05 0.76
CA ASP A 35 14.13 -5.37 1.99
C ASP A 35 12.64 -5.12 2.10
N LEU A 36 11.85 -5.50 1.10
CA LEU A 36 10.43 -5.27 1.10
C LEU A 36 9.67 -6.59 1.13
N GLU A 37 8.61 -6.63 1.92
CA GLU A 37 7.76 -7.81 2.00
C GLU A 37 6.31 -7.38 1.84
N ILE A 38 5.63 -7.93 0.84
CA ILE A 38 4.21 -7.66 0.66
C ILE A 38 3.44 -8.55 1.62
N VAL A 39 2.80 -7.92 2.60
CA VAL A 39 2.08 -8.67 3.64
C VAL A 39 0.60 -8.81 3.33
N GLY A 40 0.10 -8.06 2.37
CA GLY A 40 -1.31 -8.19 1.97
C GLY A 40 -1.62 -7.33 0.78
N VAL A 41 -2.75 -7.66 0.14
CA VAL A 41 -3.25 -6.88 -1.00
C VAL A 41 -4.76 -6.68 -0.83
N ALA A 42 -5.29 -5.63 -1.42
CA ALA A 42 -6.72 -5.38 -1.42
C ALA A 42 -7.10 -4.72 -2.74
N GLU A 43 -8.37 -4.85 -3.10
CA GLU A 43 -8.87 -4.28 -4.35
C GLU A 43 -10.02 -3.30 -4.12
N ASP A 44 -10.43 -3.09 -2.89
CA ASP A 44 -11.49 -2.16 -2.56
C ASP A 44 -11.28 -1.59 -1.16
N LEU A 45 -12.12 -0.61 -0.82
CA LEU A 45 -12.00 0.09 0.45
C LEU A 45 -12.20 -0.85 1.65
N ASP A 46 -13.22 -1.69 1.59
CA ASP A 46 -13.52 -2.57 2.74
C ASP A 46 -12.39 -3.54 3.00
N GLY A 47 -11.86 -4.16 1.95
CA GLY A 47 -10.74 -5.08 2.10
C GLY A 47 -9.49 -4.37 2.61
N LEU A 48 -9.24 -3.17 2.09
CA LEU A 48 -8.08 -2.41 2.51
C LEU A 48 -8.15 -2.08 4.00
N LEU A 49 -9.29 -1.53 4.44
CA LEU A 49 -9.42 -1.16 5.85
C LEU A 49 -9.34 -2.38 6.76
N ARG A 50 -10.08 -3.44 6.42
CA ARG A 50 -10.09 -4.63 7.25
C ARG A 50 -8.71 -5.23 7.42
N ASP A 51 -8.03 -5.44 6.31
CA ASP A 51 -6.79 -6.19 6.33
C ASP A 51 -5.59 -5.33 6.71
N ALA A 52 -5.55 -4.08 6.25
CA ALA A 52 -4.41 -3.22 6.56
C ALA A 52 -4.40 -2.83 8.03
N ILE A 53 -5.57 -2.57 8.61
CA ILE A 53 -5.61 -2.25 10.03
C ILE A 53 -5.15 -3.45 10.86
N ALA A 54 -5.58 -4.65 10.48
CA ALA A 54 -5.21 -5.86 11.20
C ALA A 54 -3.72 -6.17 11.07
N LEU A 55 -3.15 -5.96 9.89
CA LEU A 55 -1.76 -6.30 9.64
C LEU A 55 -0.78 -5.21 10.05
N ALA A 56 -1.24 -3.98 10.18
CA ALA A 56 -0.43 -2.83 10.56
C ALA A 56 0.87 -2.74 9.77
N PRO A 57 0.79 -2.64 8.43
CA PRO A 57 1.98 -2.58 7.61
C PRO A 57 2.77 -1.30 7.88
N GLN A 58 4.06 -1.35 7.62
CA GLN A 58 4.89 -0.17 7.75
C GLN A 58 4.64 0.82 6.63
N VAL A 59 4.26 0.33 5.45
CA VAL A 59 3.98 1.18 4.29
C VAL A 59 2.72 0.69 3.61
N LEU A 60 1.84 1.63 3.27
CA LEU A 60 0.69 1.36 2.42
C LEU A 60 0.95 1.98 1.05
N VAL A 61 0.88 1.15 0.00
CA VAL A 61 0.94 1.61 -1.37
C VAL A 61 -0.47 1.46 -1.93
N THR A 62 -1.11 2.56 -2.30
CA THR A 62 -2.52 2.50 -2.67
C THR A 62 -2.83 3.37 -3.88
N ASP A 63 -3.74 2.88 -4.71
CA ASP A 63 -4.38 3.70 -5.73
C ASP A 63 -5.36 4.67 -5.04
N ILE A 64 -5.65 5.76 -5.70
CA ILE A 64 -6.60 6.75 -5.16
C ILE A 64 -8.04 6.28 -5.33
N ARG A 65 -8.37 5.82 -6.53
CA ARG A 65 -9.75 5.50 -6.91
C ARG A 65 -9.97 4.01 -6.92
N MET A 66 -10.84 3.56 -6.04
CA MET A 66 -11.17 2.15 -5.90
C MET A 66 -12.65 2.01 -5.60
N PRO A 67 -13.22 0.80 -5.75
CA PRO A 67 -14.58 0.57 -5.31
C PRO A 67 -14.76 0.93 -3.85
N PRO A 68 -15.95 1.39 -3.44
CA PRO A 68 -17.16 1.35 -4.26
C PRO A 68 -17.42 2.57 -5.15
N THR A 69 -16.82 3.72 -4.90
CA THR A 69 -17.21 4.92 -5.63
C THR A 69 -16.22 5.37 -6.68
N PHE A 70 -15.01 4.82 -6.68
CA PHE A 70 -13.93 5.20 -7.59
C PHE A 70 -13.61 6.69 -7.51
N GLN A 71 -13.64 7.25 -6.32
CA GLN A 71 -13.33 8.66 -6.10
C GLN A 71 -12.06 8.84 -5.29
N ARG A 72 -12.11 8.61 -3.99
CA ARG A 72 -10.98 8.86 -3.12
C ARG A 72 -10.78 7.79 -2.07
N GLU A 73 -11.22 6.57 -2.33
CA GLU A 73 -11.15 5.51 -1.35
C GLU A 73 -9.73 5.26 -0.83
N GLY A 74 -8.74 5.33 -1.71
CA GLY A 74 -7.37 5.13 -1.28
C GLY A 74 -6.92 6.17 -0.28
N ILE A 75 -7.33 7.43 -0.49
CA ILE A 75 -6.97 8.51 0.42
C ILE A 75 -7.73 8.38 1.74
N GLU A 76 -9.02 8.03 1.66
CA GLU A 76 -9.79 7.85 2.88
C GLU A 76 -9.23 6.70 3.73
N ALA A 77 -8.86 5.61 3.07
CA ALA A 77 -8.27 4.48 3.77
C ALA A 77 -6.93 4.85 4.39
N ALA A 78 -6.13 5.61 3.67
CA ALA A 78 -4.83 6.03 4.18
C ALA A 78 -4.98 6.89 5.45
N LYS A 79 -5.95 7.78 5.45
CA LYS A 79 -6.22 8.62 6.62
C LYS A 79 -6.64 7.78 7.82
N GLU A 80 -7.52 6.82 7.60
CA GLU A 80 -8.00 5.96 8.67
C GLU A 80 -6.88 5.07 9.20
N LEU A 81 -6.07 4.53 8.31
CA LEU A 81 -4.95 3.69 8.73
C LEU A 81 -3.95 4.48 9.56
N ARG A 82 -3.62 5.71 9.15
CA ARG A 82 -2.68 6.53 9.91
C ARG A 82 -3.25 7.01 11.21
N ARG A 83 -4.56 7.13 11.29
CA ARG A 83 -5.20 7.47 12.57
C ARG A 83 -4.97 6.36 13.58
N ARG A 84 -5.00 5.11 13.11
CA ARG A 84 -4.79 3.94 13.97
C ARG A 84 -3.32 3.60 14.16
N HIS A 85 -2.54 3.81 13.12
CA HIS A 85 -1.11 3.48 13.13
C HIS A 85 -0.34 4.68 12.58
N PRO A 86 -0.07 5.69 13.43
CA PRO A 86 0.51 6.95 12.94
C PRO A 86 1.86 6.82 12.25
N GLY A 87 2.58 5.72 12.50
CA GLY A 87 3.89 5.53 11.87
C GLY A 87 3.84 4.96 10.47
N THR A 88 2.65 4.63 9.94
CA THR A 88 2.55 4.04 8.62
C THR A 88 2.89 5.06 7.54
N GLY A 89 3.85 4.70 6.67
CA GLY A 89 4.14 5.52 5.50
C GLY A 89 3.11 5.28 4.42
N ILE A 90 2.76 6.32 3.67
CA ILE A 90 1.76 6.23 2.62
C ILE A 90 2.40 6.60 1.29
N VAL A 91 2.25 5.73 0.30
CA VAL A 91 2.63 6.00 -1.07
C VAL A 91 1.38 5.89 -1.93
N VAL A 92 1.06 6.95 -2.64
CA VAL A 92 -0.13 6.99 -3.48
C VAL A 92 0.28 6.83 -4.92
N LEU A 93 -0.35 5.87 -5.60
CA LEU A 93 -0.16 5.66 -7.02
C LEU A 93 -1.34 6.26 -7.75
N SER A 94 -1.04 7.04 -8.79
CA SER A 94 -2.10 7.61 -9.62
C SER A 94 -1.91 7.11 -11.03
N GLN A 95 -2.97 6.58 -11.60
CA GLN A 95 -2.95 6.12 -12.98
C GLN A 95 -3.49 7.18 -13.93
N TYR A 96 -3.84 8.33 -13.38
CA TYR A 96 -4.53 9.35 -14.15
C TYR A 96 -3.57 10.47 -14.49
N ASP A 97 -3.60 10.84 -15.76
CA ASP A 97 -2.81 11.94 -16.27
C ASP A 97 -3.60 13.23 -16.12
N ASP A 98 -4.10 13.44 -14.93
CA ASP A 98 -4.94 14.61 -14.65
C ASP A 98 -4.07 15.76 -14.19
N PRO A 99 -4.15 16.94 -14.83
CA PRO A 99 -3.35 18.08 -14.39
C PRO A 99 -3.55 18.45 -12.93
N ASP A 100 -4.70 18.13 -12.35
CA ASP A 100 -4.96 18.44 -10.95
C ASP A 100 -4.10 17.59 -10.02
N TYR A 101 -3.55 16.49 -10.51
CA TYR A 101 -2.66 15.64 -9.73
C TYR A 101 -1.20 15.90 -10.02
N ALA A 102 -0.91 16.70 -11.03
CA ALA A 102 0.46 17.00 -11.41
C ALA A 102 0.93 18.19 -10.58
N VAL A 103 1.85 17.93 -9.72
CA VAL A 103 2.35 18.98 -8.84
C VAL A 103 3.83 19.11 -8.96
#